data_5eb3e6b3dabab8ef493f56bd9384c075
#
_entry.id   5eb3e6b3dabab8ef493f56bd9384c075
#
_cell.length_a   1.000
_cell.length_b   1.000
_cell.length_c   1.000
_cell.angle_alpha   90.00
_cell.angle_beta   90.00
_cell.angle_gamma   90.00
#
_symmetry.space_group_name_H-M   'P 1'
#
loop_
_entity.id
_entity.type
_entity.pdbx_description
1 polymer ?
#
loop_
_entity_poly.entity_id
_entity_poly.type
_entity_poly.pdbx_seq_one_letter_code
_entity_poly.pdbx_strand_id
1 'polypeptide(L)'
;LVPYISLSFNPLSIFFSFLVFLIGLTTNIYVLNYFKNEANESLFIFWLNCFILSMVVLVLAQNFFTLFLGWELIGLSSFFLINFWNIRRGTLKSSFKAFTFNLISDLCLLSALCCFYLESNTTDISTFLFLIFNNFSASFYLTTGTILLVICASIKSVQVGGHLWLPDSMEAPVPASSLIHSATLVSAG
;
A
#
# COMPACT_ATOMS: atom_id res chain seq x y z
N LEU A 1 -14.48 20.10 -5.50
CA LEU A 1 -14.05 18.71 -5.57
C LEU A 1 -14.77 17.90 -4.51
N VAL A 2 -15.72 17.04 -4.90
CA VAL A 2 -16.31 16.07 -3.98
C VAL A 2 -15.43 14.80 -4.10
N PRO A 3 -14.74 14.37 -3.03
CA PRO A 3 -14.00 13.12 -3.07
C PRO A 3 -15.00 11.97 -3.21
N TYR A 4 -14.89 11.20 -4.29
CA TYR A 4 -15.71 10.01 -4.52
C TYR A 4 -14.82 8.81 -4.75
N ILE A 5 -15.28 7.65 -4.27
CA ILE A 5 -14.59 6.39 -4.45
C ILE A 5 -15.02 5.83 -5.81
N SER A 6 -14.07 5.65 -6.72
CA SER A 6 -14.30 5.03 -8.02
C SER A 6 -13.37 3.83 -8.19
N LEU A 7 -13.92 2.76 -8.71
CA LEU A 7 -13.22 1.50 -8.95
C LEU A 7 -13.30 1.17 -10.44
N SER A 8 -12.19 0.74 -11.02
CA SER A 8 -12.08 0.30 -12.40
C SER A 8 -11.86 -1.21 -12.47
N PHE A 9 -12.68 -1.89 -13.27
CA PHE A 9 -12.59 -3.33 -13.50
C PHE A 9 -11.93 -3.60 -14.86
N ASN A 10 -10.62 -3.43 -14.94
CA ASN A 10 -9.83 -3.79 -16.10
C ASN A 10 -9.36 -5.26 -15.99
N PRO A 11 -9.07 -5.96 -17.09
CA PRO A 11 -8.57 -7.34 -17.03
C PRO A 11 -7.33 -7.50 -16.15
N LEU A 12 -6.43 -6.53 -16.17
CA LEU A 12 -5.22 -6.51 -15.36
C LEU A 12 -5.54 -6.33 -13.87
N SER A 13 -6.42 -5.39 -13.52
CA SER A 13 -6.80 -5.16 -12.12
C SER A 13 -7.59 -6.34 -11.54
N ILE A 14 -8.41 -7.01 -12.35
CA ILE A 14 -9.12 -8.23 -11.94
C ILE A 14 -8.13 -9.37 -11.69
N PHE A 15 -7.13 -9.55 -12.56
CA PHE A 15 -6.10 -10.58 -12.38
C PHE A 15 -5.30 -10.37 -11.09
N PHE A 16 -4.83 -9.14 -10.83
CA PHE A 16 -4.10 -8.84 -9.59
C PHE A 16 -4.99 -8.96 -8.35
N SER A 17 -6.24 -8.52 -8.40
CA SER A 17 -7.16 -8.69 -7.26
C SER A 17 -7.43 -10.16 -6.95
N PHE A 18 -7.58 -11.02 -7.98
CA PHE A 18 -7.70 -12.46 -7.81
C PHE A 18 -6.46 -13.06 -7.13
N LEU A 19 -5.25 -12.66 -7.55
CA LEU A 19 -4.00 -13.12 -6.96
C LEU A 19 -3.91 -12.72 -5.47
N VAL A 20 -4.26 -11.47 -5.14
CA VAL A 20 -4.30 -10.99 -3.75
C VAL A 20 -5.29 -11.78 -2.90
N PHE A 21 -6.49 -12.06 -3.42
CA PHE A 21 -7.47 -12.89 -2.72
C PHE A 21 -6.99 -14.33 -2.52
N LEU A 22 -6.37 -14.93 -3.51
CA LEU A 22 -5.85 -16.29 -3.42
C LEU A 22 -4.80 -16.41 -2.31
N ILE A 23 -3.82 -15.49 -2.30
CA ILE A 23 -2.78 -15.47 -1.25
C ILE A 23 -3.40 -15.13 0.11
N GLY A 24 -4.34 -14.18 0.15
CA GLY A 24 -5.05 -13.83 1.38
C GLY A 24 -5.86 -14.99 1.95
N LEU A 25 -6.46 -15.81 1.11
CA LEU A 25 -7.21 -16.98 1.52
C LEU A 25 -6.30 -18.06 2.10
N THR A 26 -5.17 -18.35 1.44
CA THR A 26 -4.19 -19.33 1.93
C THR A 26 -3.58 -18.89 3.27
N THR A 27 -3.27 -17.61 3.43
CA THR A 27 -2.76 -17.07 4.70
C THR A 27 -3.80 -17.12 5.83
N ASN A 28 -5.07 -16.82 5.54
CA ASN A 28 -6.15 -16.96 6.53
C ASN A 28 -6.32 -18.40 7.02
N ILE A 29 -6.29 -19.39 6.11
CA ILE A 29 -6.36 -20.81 6.49
C ILE A 29 -5.16 -21.21 7.37
N TYR A 30 -3.97 -20.70 7.06
CA TYR A 30 -2.77 -20.96 7.85
C TYR A 30 -2.87 -20.34 9.25
N VAL A 31 -3.41 -19.12 9.37
CA VAL A 31 -3.59 -18.40 10.65
C VAL A 31 -4.45 -19.17 11.63
N LEU A 32 -5.55 -19.80 11.20
CA LEU A 32 -6.43 -20.60 12.05
C LEU A 32 -5.70 -21.74 12.77
N ASN A 33 -4.68 -22.32 12.13
CA ASN A 33 -3.85 -23.35 12.77
C ASN A 33 -2.70 -22.76 13.59
N TYR A 34 -2.13 -21.64 13.12
CA TYR A 34 -0.97 -21.01 13.74
C TYR A 34 -1.30 -20.36 15.09
N PHE A 35 -2.46 -19.71 15.22
CA PHE A 35 -2.89 -19.00 16.43
C PHE A 35 -3.90 -19.78 17.31
N LYS A 36 -4.06 -21.07 17.09
CA LYS A 36 -5.11 -21.92 17.71
C LYS A 36 -5.30 -21.77 19.22
N ASN A 37 -4.35 -21.20 19.96
CA ASN A 37 -4.44 -21.03 21.42
C ASN A 37 -4.08 -19.59 21.88
N GLU A 38 -4.00 -18.64 20.94
CA GLU A 38 -3.66 -17.27 21.27
C GLU A 38 -4.92 -16.44 21.58
N ALA A 39 -4.87 -15.66 22.67
CA ALA A 39 -6.02 -14.88 23.13
C ALA A 39 -6.50 -13.80 22.14
N ASN A 40 -5.61 -13.31 21.28
CA ASN A 40 -5.86 -12.19 20.36
C ASN A 40 -5.98 -12.62 18.89
N GLU A 41 -6.30 -13.89 18.62
CA GLU A 41 -6.44 -14.44 17.26
C GLU A 41 -7.43 -13.62 16.39
N SER A 42 -8.59 -13.28 16.95
CA SER A 42 -9.63 -12.53 16.23
C SER A 42 -9.16 -11.14 15.79
N LEU A 43 -8.37 -10.47 16.61
CA LEU A 43 -7.83 -9.15 16.30
C LEU A 43 -6.76 -9.24 15.19
N PHE A 44 -5.97 -10.29 15.18
CA PHE A 44 -5.00 -10.55 14.11
C PHE A 44 -5.70 -10.78 12.76
N ILE A 45 -6.70 -11.65 12.73
CA ILE A 45 -7.51 -11.95 11.53
C ILE A 45 -8.20 -10.68 11.02
N PHE A 46 -8.70 -9.84 11.90
CA PHE A 46 -9.30 -8.56 11.53
C PHE A 46 -8.29 -7.67 10.77
N TRP A 47 -7.10 -7.42 11.34
CA TRP A 47 -6.09 -6.59 10.68
C TRP A 47 -5.56 -7.20 9.39
N LEU A 48 -5.45 -8.52 9.33
CA LEU A 48 -5.05 -9.24 8.13
C LEU A 48 -6.08 -9.06 7.00
N ASN A 49 -7.37 -9.17 7.30
CA ASN A 49 -8.43 -8.94 6.33
C ASN A 49 -8.54 -7.47 5.91
N CYS A 50 -8.33 -6.53 6.83
CA CYS A 50 -8.23 -5.10 6.49
C CYS A 50 -7.07 -4.85 5.52
N PHE A 51 -5.93 -5.50 5.71
CA PHE A 51 -4.78 -5.39 4.84
C PHE A 51 -5.06 -5.94 3.43
N ILE A 52 -5.70 -7.11 3.31
CA ILE A 52 -6.11 -7.69 2.02
C ILE A 52 -7.09 -6.77 1.30
N LEU A 53 -8.10 -6.28 2.02
CA LEU A 53 -9.12 -5.39 1.46
C LEU A 53 -8.52 -4.07 0.97
N SER A 54 -7.59 -3.48 1.74
CA SER A 54 -6.91 -2.25 1.35
C SER A 54 -6.09 -2.41 0.07
N MET A 55 -5.46 -3.58 -0.11
CA MET A 55 -4.73 -3.90 -1.34
C MET A 55 -5.66 -4.03 -2.54
N VAL A 56 -6.83 -4.65 -2.38
CA VAL A 56 -7.84 -4.75 -3.43
C VAL A 56 -8.34 -3.35 -3.82
N VAL A 57 -8.60 -2.47 -2.84
CA VAL A 57 -9.01 -1.07 -3.11
C VAL A 57 -7.92 -0.34 -3.91
N LEU A 58 -6.65 -0.52 -3.58
CA LEU A 58 -5.54 0.08 -4.30
C LEU A 58 -5.46 -0.40 -5.75
N VAL A 59 -5.55 -1.71 -5.97
CA VAL A 59 -5.46 -2.32 -7.32
C VAL A 59 -6.63 -1.93 -8.23
N LEU A 60 -7.82 -1.75 -7.65
CA LEU A 60 -9.02 -1.34 -8.37
C LEU A 60 -9.17 0.18 -8.49
N ALA A 61 -8.27 0.97 -7.91
CA ALA A 61 -8.40 2.42 -7.89
C ALA A 61 -8.45 3.03 -9.29
N GLN A 62 -9.44 3.88 -9.55
CA GLN A 62 -9.58 4.65 -10.79
C GLN A 62 -9.19 6.12 -10.59
N ASN A 63 -9.36 6.65 -9.37
CA ASN A 63 -9.08 8.04 -9.04
C ASN A 63 -7.86 8.16 -8.12
N PHE A 64 -7.21 9.32 -8.16
CA PHE A 64 -6.12 9.67 -7.25
C PHE A 64 -6.51 9.55 -5.78
N PHE A 65 -7.75 9.89 -5.43
CA PHE A 65 -8.26 9.79 -4.06
C PHE A 65 -8.36 8.34 -3.59
N THR A 66 -8.96 7.44 -4.40
CA THR A 66 -9.08 6.01 -4.07
C THR A 66 -7.72 5.32 -4.01
N LEU A 67 -6.80 5.70 -4.90
CA LEU A 67 -5.42 5.21 -4.88
C LEU A 67 -4.72 5.59 -3.57
N PHE A 68 -4.78 6.86 -3.18
CA PHE A 68 -4.18 7.35 -1.94
C PHE A 68 -4.79 6.67 -0.71
N LEU A 69 -6.12 6.52 -0.69
CA LEU A 69 -6.82 5.85 0.42
C LEU A 69 -6.38 4.39 0.57
N GLY A 70 -6.30 3.62 -0.53
CA GLY A 70 -5.80 2.24 -0.51
C GLY A 70 -4.34 2.17 -0.02
N TRP A 71 -3.52 3.09 -0.47
CA TRP A 71 -2.11 3.19 -0.11
C TRP A 71 -1.87 3.45 1.39
N GLU A 72 -2.61 4.38 1.99
CA GLU A 72 -2.59 4.70 3.42
C GLU A 72 -3.09 3.53 4.28
N LEU A 73 -4.21 2.90 3.88
CA LEU A 73 -4.77 1.78 4.62
C LEU A 73 -3.84 0.56 4.67
N ILE A 74 -3.05 0.31 3.61
CA ILE A 74 -2.01 -0.72 3.61
C ILE A 74 -0.93 -0.38 4.64
N GLY A 75 -0.47 0.87 4.67
CA GLY A 75 0.52 1.33 5.64
C GLY A 75 0.06 1.16 7.08
N LEU A 76 -1.19 1.57 7.36
CA LEU A 76 -1.78 1.50 8.69
C LEU A 76 -2.01 0.05 9.14
N SER A 77 -2.59 -0.79 8.30
CA SER A 77 -2.83 -2.20 8.64
C SER A 77 -1.52 -2.98 8.83
N SER A 78 -0.48 -2.69 8.04
CA SER A 78 0.84 -3.28 8.23
C SER A 78 1.48 -2.90 9.57
N PHE A 79 1.30 -1.66 10.04
CA PHE A 79 1.75 -1.23 11.35
C PHE A 79 1.16 -2.09 12.48
N PHE A 80 -0.15 -2.31 12.46
CA PHE A 80 -0.82 -3.15 13.48
C PHE A 80 -0.41 -4.61 13.38
N LEU A 81 -0.20 -5.14 12.19
CA LEU A 81 0.25 -6.51 11.99
C LEU A 81 1.69 -6.73 12.50
N ILE A 82 2.60 -5.78 12.28
CA ILE A 82 3.98 -5.86 12.79
C ILE A 82 3.99 -5.74 14.32
N ASN A 83 3.14 -4.86 14.87
CA ASN A 83 3.05 -4.61 16.30
C ASN A 83 2.14 -5.60 17.05
N PHE A 84 1.80 -6.74 16.47
CA PHE A 84 0.88 -7.70 17.10
C PHE A 84 1.36 -8.16 18.48
N TRP A 85 2.64 -8.51 18.62
CA TRP A 85 3.25 -8.84 19.92
C TRP A 85 3.84 -7.61 20.62
N ASN A 86 3.00 -6.63 20.93
CA ASN A 86 3.38 -5.34 21.53
C ASN A 86 4.16 -5.41 22.85
N ILE A 87 4.19 -6.56 23.52
CA ILE A 87 4.97 -6.80 24.75
C ILE A 87 6.48 -6.81 24.47
N ARG A 88 6.89 -7.17 23.26
CA ARG A 88 8.29 -7.20 22.87
C ARG A 88 8.76 -5.80 22.47
N ARG A 89 9.82 -5.30 23.11
CA ARG A 89 10.40 -3.99 22.75
C ARG A 89 10.91 -3.93 21.30
N GLY A 90 11.33 -5.06 20.75
CA GLY A 90 11.76 -5.20 19.35
C GLY A 90 10.63 -4.86 18.40
N THR A 91 9.46 -5.49 18.55
CA THR A 91 8.30 -5.28 17.67
C THR A 91 7.76 -3.86 17.67
N LEU A 92 7.78 -3.18 18.84
CA LEU A 92 7.44 -1.76 18.93
C LEU A 92 8.41 -0.90 18.10
N LYS A 93 9.72 -1.13 18.25
CA LYS A 93 10.73 -0.35 17.52
C LYS A 93 10.66 -0.61 16.02
N SER A 94 10.47 -1.86 15.60
CA SER A 94 10.36 -2.24 14.19
C SER A 94 9.08 -1.69 13.54
N SER A 95 7.94 -1.75 14.24
CA SER A 95 6.68 -1.21 13.73
C SER A 95 6.71 0.31 13.56
N PHE A 96 7.27 1.05 14.53
CA PHE A 96 7.45 2.51 14.40
C PHE A 96 8.41 2.86 13.26
N LYS A 97 9.48 2.09 13.07
CA LYS A 97 10.40 2.30 11.96
C LYS A 97 9.69 2.09 10.61
N ALA A 98 8.97 1.00 10.44
CA ALA A 98 8.18 0.75 9.24
C ALA A 98 7.14 1.86 9.00
N PHE A 99 6.45 2.30 10.05
CA PHE A 99 5.47 3.38 9.97
C PHE A 99 6.09 4.70 9.52
N THR A 100 7.25 5.10 10.07
CA THR A 100 7.93 6.34 9.65
C THR A 100 8.35 6.32 8.19
N PHE A 101 8.86 5.20 7.66
CA PHE A 101 9.18 5.06 6.23
C PHE A 101 7.92 5.12 5.36
N ASN A 102 6.84 4.46 5.76
CA ASN A 102 5.56 4.55 5.07
C ASN A 102 5.05 5.99 5.06
N LEU A 103 5.10 6.72 6.18
CA LEU A 103 4.65 8.10 6.27
C LEU A 103 5.42 9.04 5.33
N ILE A 104 6.74 8.85 5.19
CA ILE A 104 7.54 9.60 4.21
C ILE A 104 7.08 9.29 2.78
N SER A 105 6.85 8.02 2.48
CA SER A 105 6.31 7.58 1.19
C SER A 105 4.94 8.24 0.90
N ASP A 106 4.06 8.27 1.90
CA ASP A 106 2.69 8.79 1.78
C ASP A 106 2.69 10.31 1.53
N LEU A 107 3.59 11.05 2.18
CA LEU A 107 3.80 12.49 1.91
C LEU A 107 4.31 12.73 0.49
N CYS A 108 5.23 11.90 0.00
CA CYS A 108 5.72 11.99 -1.39
C CYS A 108 4.60 11.68 -2.39
N LEU A 109 3.76 10.67 -2.11
CA LEU A 109 2.63 10.33 -2.96
C LEU A 109 1.61 11.47 -3.00
N LEU A 110 1.22 11.99 -1.83
CA LEU A 110 0.26 13.09 -1.75
C LEU A 110 0.74 14.32 -2.54
N SER A 111 2.01 14.69 -2.39
CA SER A 111 2.59 15.83 -3.12
C SER A 111 2.65 15.57 -4.62
N ALA A 112 2.95 14.33 -5.06
CA ALA A 112 2.91 13.94 -6.47
C ALA A 112 1.49 14.06 -7.05
N LEU A 113 0.48 13.56 -6.35
CA LEU A 113 -0.92 13.65 -6.77
C LEU A 113 -1.42 15.09 -6.84
N CYS A 114 -0.97 15.97 -5.93
CA CYS A 114 -1.25 17.40 -5.98
C CYS A 114 -0.65 18.05 -7.25
N CYS A 115 0.61 17.70 -7.59
CA CYS A 115 1.25 18.19 -8.82
C CYS A 115 0.48 17.73 -10.07
N PHE A 116 0.07 16.48 -10.13
CA PHE A 116 -0.71 15.94 -11.25
C PHE A 116 -2.08 16.59 -11.37
N TYR A 117 -2.74 16.86 -10.25
CA TYR A 117 -4.00 17.59 -10.25
C TYR A 117 -3.86 19.03 -10.74
N LEU A 118 -2.80 19.75 -10.34
CA LEU A 118 -2.53 21.12 -10.81
C LEU A 118 -2.28 21.19 -12.32
N GLU A 119 -1.70 20.13 -12.89
CA GLU A 119 -1.45 20.05 -14.34
C GLU A 119 -2.71 19.75 -15.15
N SER A 120 -3.50 18.78 -14.71
CA SER A 120 -4.60 18.22 -15.51
C SER A 120 -5.99 18.73 -15.12
N ASN A 121 -6.15 19.31 -13.92
CA ASN A 121 -7.44 19.64 -13.29
C ASN A 121 -8.43 18.45 -13.19
N THR A 122 -7.93 17.20 -13.32
CA THR A 122 -8.72 15.98 -13.25
C THR A 122 -8.21 15.07 -12.15
N THR A 123 -9.11 14.32 -11.53
CA THR A 123 -8.77 13.33 -10.49
C THR A 123 -8.70 11.91 -11.02
N ASP A 124 -9.21 11.67 -12.22
CA ASP A 124 -9.28 10.35 -12.85
C ASP A 124 -7.94 10.01 -13.53
N ILE A 125 -7.39 8.85 -13.20
CA ILE A 125 -6.10 8.37 -13.72
C ILE A 125 -6.16 8.18 -15.24
N SER A 126 -7.28 7.67 -15.77
CA SER A 126 -7.45 7.42 -17.21
C SER A 126 -7.46 8.72 -18.04
N THR A 127 -8.18 9.73 -17.56
CA THR A 127 -8.24 11.04 -18.21
C THR A 127 -6.91 11.78 -18.10
N PHE A 128 -6.24 11.68 -16.98
CA PHE A 128 -4.90 12.22 -16.77
C PHE A 128 -3.88 11.63 -17.76
N LEU A 129 -3.84 10.32 -17.90
CA LEU A 129 -2.95 9.65 -18.85
C LEU A 129 -3.26 10.06 -20.30
N PHE A 130 -4.53 10.16 -20.68
CA PHE A 130 -4.95 10.60 -22.01
C PHE A 130 -4.48 12.03 -22.32
N LEU A 131 -4.58 12.95 -21.35
CA LEU A 131 -4.13 14.34 -21.51
C LEU A 131 -2.61 14.43 -21.67
N ILE A 132 -1.83 13.64 -20.91
CA ILE A 132 -0.37 13.60 -21.04
C ILE A 132 0.04 13.08 -22.42
N PHE A 133 -0.60 12.02 -22.94
CA PHE A 133 -0.29 11.47 -24.24
C PHE A 133 -0.55 12.47 -25.38
N ASN A 134 -1.58 13.32 -25.25
CA ASN A 134 -1.92 14.30 -26.28
C ASN A 134 -1.12 15.60 -26.17
N ASN A 135 -0.72 16.01 -24.95
CA ASN A 135 -0.01 17.27 -24.69
C ASN A 135 1.43 16.98 -24.22
N PHE A 136 2.29 16.52 -25.11
CA PHE A 136 3.68 16.12 -24.80
C PHE A 136 4.59 17.33 -24.51
N SER A 137 4.21 18.21 -23.59
CA SER A 137 5.08 19.26 -23.05
C SER A 137 5.50 18.89 -21.64
N ALA A 138 6.80 18.75 -21.42
CA ALA A 138 7.35 18.49 -20.09
C ALA A 138 7.17 19.74 -19.21
N SER A 139 6.00 19.84 -18.56
CA SER A 139 5.74 20.91 -17.61
C SER A 139 6.50 20.67 -16.29
N PHE A 140 6.75 21.75 -15.57
CA PHE A 140 7.42 21.67 -14.27
C PHE A 140 6.66 20.80 -13.28
N TYR A 141 5.33 20.90 -13.22
CA TYR A 141 4.50 20.11 -12.31
C TYR A 141 4.50 18.62 -12.68
N LEU A 142 4.52 18.30 -13.98
CA LEU A 142 4.59 16.91 -14.43
C LEU A 142 5.93 16.27 -14.04
N THR A 143 7.04 16.96 -14.26
CA THR A 143 8.38 16.43 -13.94
C THR A 143 8.60 16.29 -12.45
N THR A 144 8.20 17.27 -11.64
CA THR A 144 8.30 17.16 -10.18
C THR A 144 7.40 16.08 -9.62
N GLY A 145 6.16 15.95 -10.10
CA GLY A 145 5.22 14.91 -9.69
C GLY A 145 5.72 13.50 -10.00
N THR A 146 6.31 13.29 -11.18
CA THR A 146 6.89 11.98 -11.55
C THR A 146 8.10 11.61 -10.69
N ILE A 147 8.98 12.55 -10.39
CA ILE A 147 10.12 12.32 -9.48
C ILE A 147 9.63 11.91 -8.08
N LEU A 148 8.65 12.63 -7.53
CA LEU A 148 8.08 12.32 -6.21
C LEU A 148 7.38 10.96 -6.18
N LEU A 149 6.69 10.59 -7.28
CA LEU A 149 6.06 9.28 -7.41
C LEU A 149 7.10 8.15 -7.44
N VAL A 150 8.21 8.33 -8.17
CA VAL A 150 9.31 7.36 -8.19
C VAL A 150 9.95 7.21 -6.81
N ILE A 151 10.15 8.30 -6.07
CA ILE A 151 10.67 8.25 -4.69
C ILE A 151 9.70 7.48 -3.79
N CYS A 152 8.42 7.77 -3.84
CA CYS A 152 7.38 7.08 -3.08
C CYS A 152 7.38 5.57 -3.38
N ALA A 153 7.36 5.20 -4.66
CA ALA A 153 7.39 3.81 -5.08
C ALA A 153 8.67 3.11 -4.64
N SER A 154 9.83 3.77 -4.72
CA SER A 154 11.12 3.20 -4.31
C SER A 154 11.20 2.91 -2.81
N ILE A 155 10.58 3.73 -1.96
CA ILE A 155 10.52 3.48 -0.52
C ILE A 155 9.65 2.26 -0.23
N LYS A 156 8.47 2.16 -0.84
CA LYS A 156 7.53 1.07 -0.61
C LYS A 156 8.01 -0.25 -1.23
N SER A 157 8.62 -0.23 -2.41
CA SER A 157 9.21 -1.40 -3.06
C SER A 157 10.60 -1.77 -2.53
N VAL A 158 11.04 -1.12 -1.44
CA VAL A 158 12.28 -1.49 -0.70
C VAL A 158 13.55 -1.33 -1.55
N GLN A 159 13.58 -0.33 -2.40
CA GLN A 159 14.75 -0.03 -3.22
C GLN A 159 15.86 0.66 -2.41
N VAL A 160 17.00 0.88 -3.03
CA VAL A 160 18.18 1.50 -2.38
C VAL A 160 17.79 2.84 -1.74
N GLY A 161 18.02 2.95 -0.41
CA GLY A 161 17.61 4.09 0.42
C GLY A 161 16.36 3.81 1.26
N GLY A 162 15.34 3.11 0.73
CA GLY A 162 14.12 2.73 1.44
C GLY A 162 14.12 1.34 2.09
N HIS A 163 15.19 0.56 1.96
CA HIS A 163 15.24 -0.86 2.36
C HIS A 163 15.34 -1.11 3.88
N LEU A 164 15.62 -0.08 4.68
CA LEU A 164 15.97 -0.25 6.10
C LEU A 164 14.82 -0.72 6.99
N TRP A 165 13.58 -0.61 6.56
CA TRP A 165 12.42 -1.04 7.35
C TRP A 165 12.06 -2.53 7.12
N LEU A 166 12.41 -3.11 5.98
CA LEU A 166 11.99 -4.45 5.60
C LEU A 166 12.60 -5.55 6.48
N PRO A 167 13.91 -5.57 6.81
CA PRO A 167 14.47 -6.59 7.70
C PRO A 167 13.84 -6.56 9.09
N ASP A 168 13.55 -5.36 9.61
CA ASP A 168 12.96 -5.19 10.94
C ASP A 168 11.47 -5.61 10.94
N SER A 169 10.76 -5.51 9.82
CA SER A 169 9.36 -5.97 9.70
C SER A 169 9.21 -7.50 9.79
N MET A 170 10.30 -8.27 9.69
CA MET A 170 10.29 -9.73 9.90
C MET A 170 10.04 -10.13 11.35
N GLU A 171 10.04 -9.21 12.31
CA GLU A 171 9.59 -9.46 13.68
C GLU A 171 8.06 -9.69 13.79
N ALA A 172 7.32 -9.41 12.73
CA ALA A 172 5.90 -9.73 12.64
C ALA A 172 5.65 -11.26 12.67
N PRO A 173 4.43 -11.72 13.07
CA PRO A 173 4.05 -13.12 12.94
C PRO A 173 4.25 -13.62 11.50
N VAL A 174 4.67 -14.89 11.36
CA VAL A 174 5.01 -15.50 10.06
C VAL A 174 3.92 -15.30 8.98
N PRO A 175 2.61 -15.52 9.26
CA PRO A 175 1.59 -15.30 8.23
C PRO A 175 1.49 -13.83 7.78
N ALA A 176 1.69 -12.88 8.68
CA ALA A 176 1.70 -11.46 8.31
C ALA A 176 2.94 -11.10 7.48
N SER A 177 4.13 -11.52 7.93
CA SER A 177 5.37 -11.23 7.21
C SER A 177 5.37 -11.85 5.81
N SER A 178 4.88 -13.08 5.65
CA SER A 178 4.77 -13.71 4.32
C SER A 178 3.86 -12.93 3.38
N LEU A 179 2.72 -12.43 3.87
CA LEU A 179 1.78 -11.66 3.07
C LEU A 179 2.33 -10.27 2.71
N ILE A 180 2.95 -9.57 3.68
CA ILE A 180 3.55 -8.24 3.48
C ILE A 180 4.63 -8.30 2.40
N HIS A 181 5.50 -9.33 2.42
CA HIS A 181 6.68 -9.42 1.55
C HIS A 181 6.41 -10.07 0.20
N SER A 182 5.40 -10.95 0.07
CA SER A 182 5.20 -11.72 -1.16
C SER A 182 4.45 -10.94 -2.24
N ALA A 183 3.23 -10.51 -1.97
CA ALA A 183 2.33 -10.08 -3.04
C ALA A 183 1.65 -8.74 -2.79
N THR A 184 1.95 -8.04 -1.70
CA THR A 184 1.10 -6.92 -1.31
C THR A 184 1.85 -5.60 -1.11
N LEU A 185 2.50 -5.36 0.03
CA LEU A 185 3.03 -4.04 0.33
C LEU A 185 4.24 -3.69 -0.55
N VAL A 186 5.16 -4.64 -0.75
CA VAL A 186 6.36 -4.43 -1.59
C VAL A 186 6.00 -4.37 -3.07
N SER A 187 5.02 -5.13 -3.51
CA SER A 187 4.56 -5.13 -4.91
C SER A 187 3.65 -3.94 -5.25
N ALA A 188 3.13 -3.22 -4.26
CA ALA A 188 2.33 -2.02 -4.48
C ALA A 188 3.17 -0.83 -5.01
N GLY A 189 4.45 -0.74 -4.66
CA GLY A 189 5.41 0.27 -5.15
C GLY A 189 6.08 -0.16 -6.43
#